data_08792a6fe8b02dfcbf069ca9e7438e00
#
_entry.id   08792a6fe8b02dfcbf069ca9e7438e00
#
_cell.length_a   1.000
_cell.length_b   1.000
_cell.length_c   1.000
_cell.angle_alpha   90.00
_cell.angle_beta   90.00
_cell.angle_gamma   90.00
#
_symmetry.space_group_name_H-M   'P 1'
#
loop_
_entity.id
_entity.type
_entity.pdbx_description
1 polymer ?
#
loop_
_entity_poly.entity_id
_entity_poly.type
_entity_poly.pdbx_seq_one_letter_code
_entity_poly.pdbx_strand_id
1 'polypeptide(L)'
;EFKTDSFEITKNKVISLTDKNSAYVEGNNLVSTYEGTTYQRKVVYNNGPVVKTNDSIVDYLTQMAMEETVANITKDGVFSAGANWPTAWTRDMSYAIDLSLAFLFPQTVEKSLASRVEDNIILQDTGSGGSYPVSTDRVVWGLAAYDYALVKQSDEYFRWIYEVLTKTIEYD
;
A
#
# COMPACT_ATOMS: atom_id res chain seq x y z
N GLU A 1 -17.03 19.68 -10.47
CA GLU A 1 -17.59 18.65 -11.37
C GLU A 1 -16.51 18.24 -12.36
N PHE A 2 -16.30 16.95 -12.52
CA PHE A 2 -15.35 16.37 -13.47
C PHE A 2 -16.08 15.28 -14.25
N LYS A 3 -15.92 15.28 -15.57
CA LYS A 3 -16.61 14.34 -16.45
C LYS A 3 -15.71 13.82 -17.55
N THR A 4 -15.79 12.51 -17.79
CA THR A 4 -15.16 11.82 -18.91
C THR A 4 -16.23 11.08 -19.71
N ASP A 5 -15.83 10.35 -20.74
CA ASP A 5 -16.73 9.46 -21.49
C ASP A 5 -17.23 8.26 -20.67
N SER A 6 -16.51 7.90 -19.61
CA SER A 6 -16.76 6.71 -18.82
C SER A 6 -17.43 6.99 -17.48
N PHE A 7 -17.19 8.15 -16.87
CA PHE A 7 -17.76 8.50 -15.58
C PHE A 7 -17.89 10.00 -15.35
N GLU A 8 -18.75 10.34 -14.41
CA GLU A 8 -19.00 11.71 -13.93
C GLU A 8 -18.78 11.76 -12.42
N ILE A 9 -17.96 12.71 -11.96
CA ILE A 9 -17.71 12.98 -10.55
C ILE A 9 -18.34 14.32 -10.18
N THR A 10 -19.20 14.28 -9.18
CA THR A 10 -19.74 15.48 -8.50
C THR A 10 -19.19 15.49 -7.07
N LYS A 11 -19.46 16.56 -6.33
CA LYS A 11 -18.87 16.81 -4.99
C LYS A 11 -18.92 15.62 -4.01
N ASN A 12 -19.89 14.72 -4.13
CA ASN A 12 -20.12 13.60 -3.20
C ASN A 12 -20.66 12.35 -3.89
N LYS A 13 -20.53 12.27 -5.21
CA LYS A 13 -21.06 11.16 -5.98
C LYS A 13 -20.21 10.90 -7.22
N VAL A 14 -19.95 9.63 -7.49
CA VAL A 14 -19.38 9.14 -8.76
C VAL A 14 -20.44 8.32 -9.48
N ILE A 15 -20.60 8.52 -10.76
CA ILE A 15 -21.54 7.78 -11.61
C ILE A 15 -20.75 7.18 -12.78
N SER A 16 -20.85 5.89 -12.96
CA SER A 16 -20.43 5.24 -14.20
C SER A 16 -21.45 5.55 -15.30
N LEU A 17 -20.98 6.09 -16.40
CA LEU A 17 -21.85 6.42 -17.54
C LEU A 17 -22.16 5.20 -18.40
N THR A 18 -21.38 4.14 -18.28
CA THR A 18 -21.53 2.90 -19.04
C THR A 18 -22.63 2.00 -18.45
N ASP A 19 -22.52 1.64 -17.19
CA ASP A 19 -23.41 0.68 -16.51
C ASP A 19 -24.41 1.33 -15.56
N LYS A 20 -24.35 2.66 -15.41
CA LYS A 20 -25.20 3.46 -14.53
C LYS A 20 -25.01 3.21 -13.04
N ASN A 21 -24.01 2.45 -12.64
CA ASN A 21 -23.66 2.30 -11.24
C ASN A 21 -23.13 3.62 -10.67
N SER A 22 -23.35 3.81 -9.38
CA SER A 22 -22.86 5.00 -8.69
C SER A 22 -22.35 4.67 -7.29
N ALA A 23 -21.42 5.50 -6.80
CA ALA A 23 -21.02 5.52 -5.41
C ALA A 23 -21.17 6.94 -4.85
N TYR A 24 -21.60 7.05 -3.60
CA TYR A 24 -21.78 8.33 -2.92
C TYR A 24 -21.55 8.20 -1.42
N VAL A 25 -21.23 9.31 -0.78
CA VAL A 25 -21.06 9.37 0.68
C VAL A 25 -22.37 9.77 1.33
N GLU A 26 -22.84 8.95 2.28
CA GLU A 26 -24.03 9.20 3.10
C GLU A 26 -23.68 9.06 4.58
N GLY A 27 -23.57 10.16 5.29
CA GLY A 27 -23.08 10.18 6.67
C GLY A 27 -21.67 9.62 6.78
N ASN A 28 -21.51 8.52 7.52
CA ASN A 28 -20.25 7.80 7.69
C ASN A 28 -20.12 6.56 6.78
N ASN A 29 -20.91 6.49 5.72
CA ASN A 29 -20.93 5.36 4.83
C ASN A 29 -20.52 5.77 3.42
N LEU A 30 -19.78 4.91 2.74
CA LEU A 30 -19.67 4.91 1.28
C LEU A 30 -20.66 3.88 0.75
N VAL A 31 -21.66 4.34 0.02
CA VAL A 31 -22.71 3.50 -0.55
C VAL A 31 -22.46 3.33 -2.04
N SER A 32 -22.54 2.10 -2.53
CA SER A 32 -22.42 1.78 -3.95
C SER A 32 -23.69 1.06 -4.43
N THR A 33 -24.13 1.39 -5.63
CA THR A 33 -25.21 0.63 -6.30
C THR A 33 -24.70 -0.63 -6.98
N TYR A 34 -23.37 -0.76 -7.16
CA TYR A 34 -22.77 -1.99 -7.65
C TYR A 34 -22.91 -3.10 -6.58
N GLU A 35 -23.64 -4.13 -6.93
CA GLU A 35 -23.99 -5.26 -6.04
C GLU A 35 -24.62 -4.84 -4.70
N GLY A 36 -25.17 -3.62 -4.61
CA GLY A 36 -25.79 -3.12 -3.38
C GLY A 36 -24.84 -3.01 -2.19
N THR A 37 -23.56 -2.75 -2.44
CA THR A 37 -22.53 -2.75 -1.41
C THR A 37 -22.55 -1.44 -0.60
N THR A 38 -22.24 -1.57 0.69
CA THR A 38 -22.06 -0.43 1.60
C THR A 38 -20.81 -0.65 2.42
N TYR A 39 -19.89 0.28 2.37
CA TYR A 39 -18.71 0.30 3.21
C TYR A 39 -18.94 1.23 4.41
N GLN A 40 -18.76 0.70 5.60
CA GLN A 40 -18.75 1.47 6.85
C GLN A 40 -17.32 1.53 7.39
N ARG A 41 -16.93 2.68 7.90
CA ARG A 41 -15.64 2.82 8.60
C ARG A 41 -15.58 1.85 9.78
N LYS A 42 -14.57 0.98 9.77
CA LYS A 42 -14.38 -0.08 10.77
C LYS A 42 -13.35 0.30 11.84
N VAL A 43 -12.41 1.17 11.48
CA VAL A 43 -11.30 1.57 12.33
C VAL A 43 -11.21 3.09 12.32
N VAL A 44 -11.09 3.69 13.50
CA VAL A 44 -10.79 5.11 13.60
C VAL A 44 -9.29 5.25 13.50
N TYR A 45 -8.79 5.64 12.33
CA TYR A 45 -7.40 5.98 12.12
C TYR A 45 -7.15 7.40 12.66
N ASN A 46 -6.58 7.49 13.87
CA ASN A 46 -6.43 8.75 14.59
C ASN A 46 -5.00 9.33 14.56
N ASN A 47 -4.00 8.55 14.09
CA ASN A 47 -2.58 8.87 14.26
C ASN A 47 -1.83 9.14 12.96
N GLY A 48 -2.51 9.54 11.90
CA GLY A 48 -1.86 9.80 10.62
C GLY A 48 -2.46 10.99 9.88
N PRO A 49 -1.96 11.26 8.68
CA PRO A 49 -2.42 12.39 7.89
C PRO A 49 -3.90 12.27 7.57
N VAL A 50 -4.61 13.38 7.70
CA VAL A 50 -6.01 13.51 7.28
C VAL A 50 -6.04 14.36 6.03
N VAL A 51 -6.54 13.81 4.94
CA VAL A 51 -6.81 14.56 3.71
C VAL A 51 -8.20 15.17 3.82
N LYS A 52 -8.28 16.48 3.61
CA LYS A 52 -9.54 17.21 3.54
C LYS A 52 -9.54 18.02 2.25
N THR A 53 -10.42 17.64 1.35
CA THR A 53 -10.68 18.35 0.10
C THR A 53 -12.09 18.95 0.15
N ASN A 54 -12.52 19.54 -0.94
CA ASN A 54 -13.91 19.94 -1.09
C ASN A 54 -14.78 18.82 -1.71
N ASP A 55 -14.24 17.62 -1.81
CA ASP A 55 -14.87 16.43 -2.37
C ASP A 55 -14.95 15.31 -1.34
N SER A 56 -16.15 15.02 -0.87
CA SER A 56 -16.38 14.01 0.16
C SER A 56 -16.00 12.59 -0.28
N ILE A 57 -16.06 12.30 -1.59
CA ILE A 57 -15.65 10.99 -2.13
C ILE A 57 -14.15 10.82 -1.97
N VAL A 58 -13.36 11.82 -2.33
CA VAL A 58 -11.89 11.78 -2.20
C VAL A 58 -11.49 11.63 -0.74
N ASP A 59 -12.10 12.43 0.14
CA ASP A 59 -11.84 12.37 1.58
C ASP A 59 -12.15 10.98 2.15
N TYR A 60 -13.27 10.40 1.74
CA TYR A 60 -13.73 9.11 2.22
C TYR A 60 -12.86 7.96 1.68
N LEU A 61 -12.53 7.96 0.39
CA LEU A 61 -11.67 6.96 -0.23
C LEU A 61 -10.26 6.98 0.36
N THR A 62 -9.72 8.17 0.61
CA THR A 62 -8.42 8.32 1.27
C THR A 62 -8.45 7.71 2.68
N GLN A 63 -9.50 8.02 3.46
CA GLN A 63 -9.67 7.45 4.79
C GLN A 63 -9.83 5.93 4.75
N MET A 64 -10.57 5.40 3.79
CA MET A 64 -10.76 3.97 3.58
C MET A 64 -9.43 3.28 3.27
N ALA A 65 -8.61 3.86 2.38
CA ALA A 65 -7.29 3.33 2.05
C ALA A 65 -6.36 3.29 3.27
N MET A 66 -6.40 4.31 4.13
CA MET A 66 -5.64 4.33 5.38
C MET A 66 -6.12 3.26 6.37
N GLU A 67 -7.42 3.06 6.50
CA GLU A 67 -8.01 2.03 7.35
C GLU A 67 -7.65 0.62 6.86
N GLU A 68 -7.67 0.40 5.55
CA GLU A 68 -7.23 -0.87 4.96
C GLU A 68 -5.73 -1.12 5.17
N THR A 69 -4.90 -0.10 5.02
CA THR A 69 -3.47 -0.20 5.31
C THR A 69 -3.24 -0.67 6.75
N VAL A 70 -3.91 -0.04 7.72
CA VAL A 70 -3.80 -0.44 9.14
C VAL A 70 -4.32 -1.86 9.37
N ALA A 71 -5.44 -2.24 8.74
CA ALA A 71 -6.00 -3.58 8.84
C ALA A 71 -5.09 -4.68 8.26
N ASN A 72 -4.21 -4.32 7.32
CA ASN A 72 -3.23 -5.20 6.70
C ASN A 72 -1.86 -5.21 7.42
N ILE A 73 -1.72 -4.58 8.57
CA ILE A 73 -0.55 -4.74 9.44
C ILE A 73 -0.75 -6.00 10.27
N THR A 74 0.17 -6.94 10.15
CA THR A 74 0.17 -8.18 10.92
C THR A 74 0.43 -7.94 12.40
N LYS A 75 0.19 -8.94 13.24
CA LYS A 75 0.53 -8.89 14.67
C LYS A 75 2.02 -8.64 14.95
N ASP A 76 2.88 -9.00 13.99
CA ASP A 76 4.33 -8.80 14.09
C ASP A 76 4.76 -7.38 13.64
N GLY A 77 3.79 -6.57 13.22
CA GLY A 77 3.99 -5.18 12.83
C GLY A 77 4.59 -4.99 11.45
N VAL A 78 4.34 -5.93 10.53
CA VAL A 78 4.75 -5.88 9.12
C VAL A 78 3.53 -5.83 8.20
N PHE A 79 3.67 -5.25 7.02
CA PHE A 79 2.59 -5.24 6.04
C PHE A 79 2.37 -6.64 5.45
N SER A 80 1.12 -7.03 5.33
CA SER A 80 0.69 -8.18 4.52
C SER A 80 0.28 -7.72 3.12
N ALA A 81 0.23 -8.65 2.18
CA ALA A 81 -0.19 -8.37 0.81
C ALA A 81 -1.68 -8.02 0.69
N GLY A 82 -2.49 -8.39 1.69
CA GLY A 82 -3.92 -8.08 1.74
C GLY A 82 -4.71 -9.09 2.56
N ALA A 83 -6.01 -8.84 2.71
CA ALA A 83 -6.90 -9.66 3.55
C ALA A 83 -6.93 -11.14 3.14
N ASN A 84 -6.83 -11.43 1.84
CA ASN A 84 -6.79 -12.80 1.32
C ASN A 84 -5.38 -13.42 1.32
N TRP A 85 -4.35 -12.62 1.58
CA TRP A 85 -2.94 -13.00 1.60
C TRP A 85 -2.28 -12.43 2.86
N PRO A 86 -2.60 -12.98 4.05
CA PRO A 86 -2.28 -12.36 5.34
C PRO A 86 -0.81 -12.53 5.76
N THR A 87 0.10 -12.63 4.80
CA THR A 87 1.55 -12.72 5.01
C THR A 87 2.28 -11.63 4.25
N ALA A 88 3.49 -11.32 4.69
CA ALA A 88 4.37 -10.39 3.99
C ALA A 88 4.89 -11.01 2.69
N TRP A 89 4.60 -10.36 1.57
CA TRP A 89 5.12 -10.70 0.25
C TRP A 89 6.06 -9.58 -0.20
N THR A 90 7.25 -9.95 -0.64
CA THR A 90 8.31 -8.99 -0.96
C THR A 90 7.87 -7.96 -1.98
N ARG A 91 7.33 -8.39 -3.10
CA ARG A 91 6.94 -7.50 -4.20
C ARG A 91 5.76 -6.60 -3.84
N ASP A 92 4.68 -7.19 -3.31
CA ASP A 92 3.44 -6.47 -3.00
C ASP A 92 3.69 -5.38 -1.96
N MET A 93 4.37 -5.75 -0.88
CA MET A 93 4.76 -4.83 0.18
C MET A 93 5.69 -3.73 -0.35
N SER A 94 6.67 -4.09 -1.17
CA SER A 94 7.65 -3.14 -1.70
C SER A 94 7.02 -2.10 -2.61
N TYR A 95 6.12 -2.48 -3.51
CA TYR A 95 5.38 -1.51 -4.32
C TYR A 95 4.52 -0.57 -3.46
N ALA A 96 3.86 -1.08 -2.43
CA ALA A 96 3.08 -0.23 -1.54
C ALA A 96 3.96 0.77 -0.78
N ILE A 97 5.17 0.34 -0.37
CA ILE A 97 6.15 1.20 0.30
C ILE A 97 6.66 2.29 -0.66
N ASP A 98 7.13 1.92 -1.84
CA ASP A 98 7.62 2.82 -2.89
C ASP A 98 6.57 3.89 -3.25
N LEU A 99 5.32 3.48 -3.44
CA LEU A 99 4.25 4.39 -3.86
C LEU A 99 3.78 5.37 -2.77
N SER A 100 3.83 5.01 -1.49
CA SER A 100 3.29 5.88 -0.43
C SER A 100 3.67 5.52 1.00
N LEU A 101 3.82 4.24 1.34
CA LEU A 101 3.89 3.83 2.74
C LEU A 101 5.21 4.20 3.40
N ALA A 102 6.31 4.39 2.64
CA ALA A 102 7.58 4.87 3.15
C ALA A 102 7.42 6.16 3.97
N PHE A 103 6.56 7.05 3.50
CA PHE A 103 6.27 8.32 4.15
C PHE A 103 5.16 8.22 5.22
N LEU A 104 4.11 7.42 4.94
CA LEU A 104 2.91 7.38 5.78
C LEU A 104 3.08 6.50 7.03
N PHE A 105 3.86 5.42 6.93
CA PHE A 105 4.03 4.43 7.99
C PHE A 105 5.49 4.02 8.23
N PRO A 106 6.41 4.97 8.49
CA PRO A 106 7.85 4.72 8.48
C PRO A 106 8.30 3.60 9.42
N GLN A 107 7.68 3.47 10.59
CA GLN A 107 8.05 2.44 11.57
C GLN A 107 7.65 1.02 11.11
N THR A 108 6.48 0.88 10.50
CA THR A 108 6.03 -0.39 9.93
C THR A 108 6.83 -0.77 8.70
N VAL A 109 7.20 0.21 7.87
CA VAL A 109 8.05 0.03 6.69
C VAL A 109 9.41 -0.56 7.06
N GLU A 110 10.08 -0.01 8.07
CA GLU A 110 11.39 -0.51 8.49
C GLU A 110 11.34 -2.00 8.88
N LYS A 111 10.34 -2.36 9.69
CA LYS A 111 10.13 -3.76 10.08
C LYS A 111 9.79 -4.65 8.88
N SER A 112 8.95 -4.15 7.99
CA SER A 112 8.51 -4.87 6.81
C SER A 112 9.68 -5.18 5.88
N LEU A 113 10.50 -4.18 5.55
CA LEU A 113 11.68 -4.36 4.71
C LEU A 113 12.69 -5.32 5.37
N ALA A 114 12.97 -5.17 6.66
CA ALA A 114 13.87 -6.05 7.39
C ALA A 114 13.36 -7.50 7.43
N SER A 115 12.06 -7.72 7.52
CA SER A 115 11.45 -9.07 7.52
C SER A 115 11.67 -9.85 6.22
N ARG A 116 12.08 -9.18 5.15
CA ARG A 116 12.33 -9.79 3.83
C ARG A 116 13.81 -9.92 3.52
N VAL A 117 14.66 -9.88 4.54
CA VAL A 117 16.11 -10.07 4.42
C VAL A 117 16.54 -11.20 5.34
N GLU A 118 17.24 -12.17 4.79
CA GLU A 118 17.87 -13.28 5.51
C GLU A 118 19.33 -13.38 5.07
N ASP A 119 20.26 -13.46 6.01
CA ASP A 119 21.70 -13.47 5.75
C ASP A 119 22.20 -12.32 4.84
N ASN A 120 21.60 -11.15 4.95
CA ASN A 120 21.79 -9.99 4.08
C ASN A 120 21.43 -10.24 2.59
N ILE A 121 20.55 -11.19 2.31
CA ILE A 121 20.02 -11.46 0.97
C ILE A 121 18.51 -11.20 1.00
N ILE A 122 18.02 -10.49 -0.02
CA ILE A 122 16.60 -10.22 -0.17
C ILE A 122 15.88 -11.50 -0.56
N LEU A 123 14.85 -11.87 0.21
CA LEU A 123 14.00 -13.02 -0.05
C LEU A 123 13.19 -12.84 -1.33
N GLN A 124 13.09 -13.91 -2.08
CA GLN A 124 12.25 -14.02 -3.26
C GLN A 124 11.02 -14.85 -2.93
N ASP A 125 9.83 -14.35 -3.23
CA ASP A 125 8.61 -15.08 -2.96
C ASP A 125 8.38 -16.15 -4.04
N THR A 126 8.47 -17.40 -3.63
CA THR A 126 8.30 -18.58 -4.48
C THR A 126 6.93 -19.18 -4.25
N GLY A 127 5.88 -18.58 -4.69
CA GLY A 127 4.54 -19.14 -4.53
C GLY A 127 3.62 -18.62 -5.62
N SER A 128 2.48 -19.22 -5.81
CA SER A 128 1.36 -18.74 -6.62
C SER A 128 1.75 -17.96 -7.89
N GLY A 129 2.55 -18.58 -8.77
CA GLY A 129 2.92 -18.00 -10.06
C GLY A 129 4.09 -17.02 -10.01
N GLY A 130 4.80 -16.91 -8.90
CA GLY A 130 6.11 -16.29 -8.85
C GLY A 130 7.04 -17.00 -9.81
N SER A 131 7.57 -16.30 -10.80
CA SER A 131 8.40 -16.89 -11.83
C SER A 131 9.84 -16.97 -11.35
N TYR A 132 10.10 -17.92 -10.44
CA TYR A 132 11.48 -18.28 -10.16
C TYR A 132 12.12 -18.88 -11.44
N PRO A 133 13.37 -18.56 -11.81
CA PRO A 133 14.30 -17.65 -11.11
C PRO A 133 14.15 -16.17 -11.46
N VAL A 134 13.23 -15.81 -12.34
CA VAL A 134 13.04 -14.43 -12.83
C VAL A 134 11.91 -13.76 -12.06
N SER A 135 12.26 -13.02 -11.02
CA SER A 135 11.32 -12.23 -10.22
C SER A 135 11.81 -10.79 -10.08
N THR A 136 10.88 -9.86 -9.99
CA THR A 136 11.19 -8.44 -9.70
C THR A 136 11.29 -8.15 -8.21
N ASP A 137 11.10 -9.14 -7.34
CA ASP A 137 11.01 -8.97 -5.87
C ASP A 137 12.20 -8.19 -5.30
N ARG A 138 13.42 -8.60 -5.67
CA ARG A 138 14.66 -8.01 -5.18
C ARG A 138 14.87 -6.58 -5.68
N VAL A 139 14.52 -6.33 -6.94
CA VAL A 139 14.63 -4.99 -7.54
C VAL A 139 13.66 -4.02 -6.89
N VAL A 140 12.40 -4.43 -6.73
CA VAL A 140 11.36 -3.58 -6.12
C VAL A 140 11.63 -3.36 -4.65
N TRP A 141 12.16 -4.36 -3.92
CA TRP A 141 12.61 -4.18 -2.55
C TRP A 141 13.70 -3.09 -2.47
N GLY A 142 14.64 -3.10 -3.41
CA GLY A 142 15.71 -2.10 -3.47
C GLY A 142 15.17 -0.67 -3.65
N LEU A 143 14.17 -0.49 -4.53
CA LEU A 143 13.49 0.80 -4.70
C LEU A 143 12.80 1.25 -3.43
N ALA A 144 11.99 0.38 -2.82
CA ALA A 144 11.28 0.67 -1.58
C ALA A 144 12.23 1.01 -0.41
N ALA A 145 13.34 0.27 -0.28
CA ALA A 145 14.35 0.52 0.74
C ALA A 145 15.07 1.86 0.52
N TYR A 146 15.33 2.24 -0.73
CA TYR A 146 15.90 3.53 -1.06
C TYR A 146 14.95 4.68 -0.71
N ASP A 147 13.67 4.60 -1.08
CA ASP A 147 12.68 5.62 -0.75
C ASP A 147 12.50 5.79 0.75
N TYR A 148 12.47 4.68 1.47
CA TYR A 148 12.43 4.75 2.93
C TYR A 148 13.72 5.36 3.52
N ALA A 149 14.89 5.06 2.94
CA ALA A 149 16.15 5.67 3.37
C ALA A 149 16.14 7.20 3.24
N LEU A 150 15.52 7.73 2.18
CA LEU A 150 15.33 9.18 2.01
C LEU A 150 14.44 9.78 3.10
N VAL A 151 13.42 9.06 3.55
CA VAL A 151 12.56 9.47 4.67
C VAL A 151 13.29 9.38 6.01
N LYS A 152 14.00 8.29 6.23
CA LYS A 152 14.71 8.02 7.50
C LYS A 152 15.94 8.91 7.69
N GLN A 153 16.62 9.31 6.61
CA GLN A 153 17.82 10.15 6.61
C GLN A 153 18.94 9.63 7.54
N SER A 154 19.20 8.32 7.53
CA SER A 154 20.18 7.65 8.37
C SER A 154 21.30 7.04 7.53
N ASP A 155 22.54 7.47 7.74
CA ASP A 155 23.72 6.89 7.10
C ASP A 155 23.90 5.41 7.44
N GLU A 156 23.54 5.00 8.66
CA GLU A 156 23.58 3.61 9.08
C GLU A 156 22.60 2.77 8.27
N TYR A 157 21.40 3.27 8.06
CA TYR A 157 20.40 2.58 7.26
C TYR A 157 20.82 2.51 5.78
N PHE A 158 21.40 3.58 5.21
CA PHE A 158 21.96 3.55 3.86
C PHE A 158 23.06 2.52 3.69
N ARG A 159 23.97 2.38 4.67
CA ARG A 159 25.00 1.33 4.65
C ARG A 159 24.40 -0.06 4.68
N TRP A 160 23.41 -0.28 5.54
CA TRP A 160 22.73 -1.57 5.63
C TRP A 160 22.07 -1.97 4.31
N ILE A 161 21.29 -1.09 3.67
CA ILE A 161 20.67 -1.41 2.38
C ILE A 161 21.70 -1.63 1.28
N TYR A 162 22.80 -0.87 1.29
CA TYR A 162 23.91 -1.08 0.35
C TYR A 162 24.53 -2.48 0.50
N GLU A 163 24.80 -2.91 1.72
CA GLU A 163 25.33 -4.25 2.01
C GLU A 163 24.36 -5.35 1.56
N VAL A 164 23.07 -5.20 1.88
CA VAL A 164 22.01 -6.13 1.47
C VAL A 164 21.92 -6.23 -0.06
N LEU A 165 21.87 -5.11 -0.75
CA LEU A 165 21.78 -5.08 -2.21
C LEU A 165 23.02 -5.68 -2.86
N THR A 166 24.23 -5.32 -2.39
CA THR A 166 25.48 -5.85 -2.92
C THR A 166 25.53 -7.36 -2.78
N LYS A 167 25.22 -7.87 -1.58
CA LYS A 167 25.25 -9.32 -1.32
C LYS A 167 24.17 -10.08 -2.09
N THR A 168 23.00 -9.45 -2.29
CA THR A 168 21.93 -10.02 -3.10
C THR A 168 22.36 -10.15 -4.57
N ILE A 169 23.00 -9.12 -5.13
CA ILE A 169 23.50 -9.15 -6.52
C ILE A 169 24.63 -10.17 -6.70
N GLU A 170 25.51 -10.34 -5.70
CA GLU A 170 26.56 -11.35 -5.74
C GLU A 170 26.03 -12.79 -5.64
N TYR A 171 24.87 -12.95 -5.00
CA TYR A 171 24.19 -14.25 -4.87
C TYR A 171 23.46 -14.69 -6.14
N ASP A 172 22.92 -13.76 -6.92
CA ASP A 172 22.20 -14.01 -8.19
C ASP A 172 23.15 -14.32 -9.36
#